data_19a249d08dff96000a03171dce03c7c2
#
_entry.id   19a249d08dff96000a03171dce03c7c2
#
_cell.length_a   1.000
_cell.length_b   1.000
_cell.length_c   1.000
_cell.angle_alpha   90.00
_cell.angle_beta   90.00
_cell.angle_gamma   90.00
#
_symmetry.space_group_name_H-M   'P 1'
#
loop_
_entity.id
_entity.type
_entity.pdbx_description
1 polymer ?
#
loop_
_entity_poly.entity_id
_entity_poly.type
_entity_poly.pdbx_seq_one_letter_code
_entity_poly.pdbx_strand_id
1 'polypeptide(L)'
;GMLITFNVVYTLVSTPAGSLSDRVGRRRVIVGGWLVYAAIYLGFALAGTGWHVWVLYAVYGVYYGLAYGTTKAMVADIVPEALRGTAYGTYNAVLGILDFPASLIAGLLWQGAGAWQGFGPSAPFFFGAVLALAAAVLMALVMPAEPRPA
;
A
#
# COMPACT_ATOMS: atom_id res chain seq x y z
N GLY A 1 -14.42 -5.92 14.87
CA GLY A 1 -13.22 -5.60 15.67
C GLY A 1 -12.01 -5.26 14.81
N MET A 2 -11.62 -6.11 13.83
CA MET A 2 -10.39 -5.94 13.01
C MET A 2 -10.33 -4.57 12.30
N LEU A 3 -11.43 -4.13 11.65
CA LEU A 3 -11.50 -2.82 10.99
C LEU A 3 -11.36 -1.66 11.98
N ILE A 4 -11.86 -1.82 13.20
CA ILE A 4 -11.70 -0.78 14.25
C ILE A 4 -10.24 -0.70 14.64
N THR A 5 -9.58 -1.84 14.91
CA THR A 5 -8.15 -1.90 15.22
C THR A 5 -7.32 -1.25 14.13
N PHE A 6 -7.57 -1.60 12.86
CA PHE A 6 -6.93 -0.97 11.70
C PHE A 6 -7.09 0.55 11.71
N ASN A 7 -8.33 1.07 11.84
CA ASN A 7 -8.60 2.51 11.80
C ASN A 7 -7.97 3.26 12.98
N VAL A 8 -7.98 2.68 14.18
CA VAL A 8 -7.33 3.27 15.36
C VAL A 8 -5.83 3.38 15.13
N VAL A 9 -5.18 2.30 14.72
CA VAL A 9 -3.73 2.29 14.45
C VAL A 9 -3.39 3.26 13.31
N TYR A 10 -4.15 3.23 12.22
CA TYR A 10 -3.99 4.16 11.09
C TYR A 10 -4.05 5.62 11.55
N THR A 11 -5.04 5.98 12.34
CA THR A 11 -5.21 7.36 12.84
C THR A 11 -4.05 7.78 13.75
N LEU A 12 -3.61 6.91 14.66
CA LEU A 12 -2.50 7.21 15.56
C LEU A 12 -1.17 7.36 14.84
N VAL A 13 -0.96 6.59 13.76
CA VAL A 13 0.30 6.58 13.00
C VAL A 13 0.35 7.69 11.95
N SER A 14 -0.78 8.11 11.39
CA SER A 14 -0.82 9.05 10.25
C SER A 14 -0.17 10.41 10.56
N THR A 15 -0.37 10.95 11.76
CA THR A 15 0.23 12.24 12.16
C THR A 15 1.77 12.16 12.31
N PRO A 16 2.34 11.23 13.10
CA PRO A 16 3.79 11.09 13.17
C PRO A 16 4.42 10.64 11.85
N ALA A 17 3.71 9.90 11.01
CA ALA A 17 4.19 9.50 9.69
C ALA A 17 4.41 10.69 8.75
N GLY A 18 3.54 11.70 8.78
CA GLY A 18 3.73 12.95 8.03
C GLY A 18 5.05 13.62 8.40
N SER A 19 5.29 13.86 9.69
CA SER A 19 6.53 14.48 10.15
C SER A 19 7.78 13.63 9.87
N LEU A 20 7.66 12.30 9.89
CA LEU A 20 8.74 11.39 9.53
C LEU A 20 9.08 11.51 8.03
N SER A 21 8.07 11.57 7.17
CA SER A 21 8.25 11.68 5.72
C SER A 21 8.94 12.99 5.33
N ASP A 22 8.69 14.07 6.05
CA ASP A 22 9.33 15.37 5.83
C ASP A 22 10.83 15.37 6.22
N ARG A 23 11.21 14.56 7.24
CA ARG A 23 12.60 14.45 7.72
C ARG A 23 13.43 13.43 6.95
N VAL A 24 12.86 12.26 6.64
CA VAL A 24 13.59 11.13 6.05
C VAL A 24 13.56 11.16 4.52
N GLY A 25 12.60 11.91 3.95
CA GLY A 25 12.33 11.97 2.51
C GLY A 25 11.17 11.05 2.12
N ARG A 26 10.28 11.57 1.29
CA ARG A 26 9.02 10.90 0.90
C ARG A 26 9.25 9.56 0.20
N ARG A 27 10.24 9.50 -0.70
CA ARG A 27 10.60 8.28 -1.42
C ARG A 27 10.96 7.14 -0.48
N ARG A 28 11.78 7.40 0.56
CA ARG A 28 12.21 6.36 1.51
C ARG A 28 11.04 5.81 2.32
N VAL A 29 10.15 6.70 2.75
CA VAL A 29 8.95 6.31 3.50
C VAL A 29 8.00 5.49 2.64
N ILE A 30 7.80 5.85 1.37
CA ILE A 30 6.94 5.10 0.45
C ILE A 30 7.54 3.72 0.15
N VAL A 31 8.84 3.65 -0.19
CA VAL A 31 9.51 2.36 -0.44
C VAL A 31 9.47 1.47 0.80
N GLY A 32 9.78 2.03 1.98
CA GLY A 32 9.65 1.32 3.25
C GLY A 32 8.22 0.83 3.51
N GLY A 33 7.23 1.67 3.23
CA GLY A 33 5.80 1.30 3.30
C GLY A 33 5.45 0.11 2.41
N TRP A 34 5.91 0.09 1.16
CA TRP A 34 5.66 -1.03 0.24
C TRP A 34 6.36 -2.32 0.66
N LEU A 35 7.55 -2.24 1.27
CA LEU A 35 8.20 -3.41 1.87
C LEU A 35 7.39 -3.97 3.05
N VAL A 36 6.88 -3.10 3.91
CA VAL A 36 5.97 -3.49 5.00
C VAL A 36 4.69 -4.10 4.43
N TYR A 37 4.12 -3.51 3.39
CA TYR A 37 2.94 -4.05 2.71
C TYR A 37 3.20 -5.45 2.14
N ALA A 38 4.33 -5.67 1.48
CA ALA A 38 4.71 -6.99 0.97
C ALA A 38 4.82 -8.03 2.10
N ALA A 39 5.43 -7.66 3.24
CA ALA A 39 5.53 -8.52 4.41
C ALA A 39 4.15 -8.86 5.01
N ILE A 40 3.24 -7.89 5.06
CA ILE A 40 1.86 -8.09 5.52
C ILE A 40 1.12 -9.07 4.60
N TYR A 41 1.24 -8.90 3.28
CA TYR A 41 0.60 -9.78 2.31
C TYR A 41 1.16 -11.20 2.36
N LEU A 42 2.47 -11.37 2.54
CA LEU A 42 3.07 -12.67 2.83
C LEU A 42 2.52 -13.26 4.14
N GLY A 43 2.37 -12.43 5.16
CA GLY A 43 1.75 -12.83 6.42
C GLY A 43 0.31 -13.33 6.22
N PHE A 44 -0.52 -12.65 5.45
CA PHE A 44 -1.89 -13.11 5.13
C PHE A 44 -1.89 -14.40 4.32
N ALA A 45 -0.96 -14.57 3.37
CA ALA A 45 -0.83 -15.80 2.60
C ALA A 45 -0.50 -17.02 3.48
N LEU A 46 0.21 -16.81 4.59
CA LEU A 46 0.67 -17.85 5.52
C LEU A 46 -0.16 -17.91 6.80
N ALA A 47 -1.18 -17.09 6.96
CA ALA A 47 -1.99 -17.01 8.17
C ALA A 47 -2.80 -18.30 8.37
N GLY A 48 -2.50 -19.05 9.42
CA GLY A 48 -3.20 -20.28 9.78
C GLY A 48 -4.28 -20.09 10.86
N THR A 49 -4.36 -18.94 11.50
CA THR A 49 -5.31 -18.68 12.62
C THR A 49 -5.88 -17.27 12.55
N GLY A 50 -7.08 -17.06 13.09
CA GLY A 50 -7.72 -15.75 13.14
C GLY A 50 -6.91 -14.70 13.92
N TRP A 51 -6.10 -15.11 14.89
CA TRP A 51 -5.23 -14.21 15.63
C TRP A 51 -4.11 -13.61 14.73
N HIS A 52 -3.53 -14.41 13.84
CA HIS A 52 -2.57 -13.90 12.85
C HIS A 52 -3.19 -12.78 12.01
N VAL A 53 -4.42 -12.97 11.57
CA VAL A 53 -5.16 -11.96 10.78
C VAL A 53 -5.36 -10.68 11.59
N TRP A 54 -5.69 -10.77 12.90
CA TRP A 54 -5.83 -9.60 13.78
C TRP A 54 -4.55 -8.77 13.85
N VAL A 55 -3.42 -9.41 14.12
CA VAL A 55 -2.11 -8.75 14.19
C VAL A 55 -1.75 -8.11 12.85
N LEU A 56 -1.97 -8.82 11.75
CA LEU A 56 -1.71 -8.31 10.40
C LEU A 56 -2.56 -7.09 10.07
N TYR A 57 -3.84 -7.04 10.51
CA TYR A 57 -4.68 -5.84 10.35
C TYR A 57 -4.17 -4.65 11.14
N ALA A 58 -3.60 -4.85 12.32
CA ALA A 58 -2.98 -3.78 13.09
C ALA A 58 -1.73 -3.24 12.37
N VAL A 59 -0.85 -4.13 11.88
CA VAL A 59 0.33 -3.74 11.10
C VAL A 59 -0.06 -3.08 9.78
N TYR A 60 -1.17 -3.51 9.17
CA TYR A 60 -1.72 -2.89 7.96
C TYR A 60 -2.16 -1.44 8.20
N GLY A 61 -2.69 -1.14 9.40
CA GLY A 61 -2.96 0.23 9.84
C GLY A 61 -1.70 1.11 9.88
N VAL A 62 -0.57 0.55 10.34
CA VAL A 62 0.74 1.24 10.30
C VAL A 62 1.16 1.56 8.87
N TYR A 63 1.09 0.59 7.97
CA TYR A 63 1.39 0.80 6.56
C TYR A 63 0.55 1.93 5.95
N TYR A 64 -0.78 1.91 6.18
CA TYR A 64 -1.66 2.96 5.66
C TYR A 64 -1.32 4.33 6.23
N GLY A 65 -1.00 4.43 7.52
CA GLY A 65 -0.55 5.66 8.15
C GLY A 65 0.73 6.21 7.52
N LEU A 66 1.69 5.35 7.21
CA LEU A 66 2.96 5.73 6.60
C LEU A 66 2.84 6.08 5.12
N ALA A 67 2.21 5.21 4.33
CA ALA A 67 2.27 5.29 2.87
C ALA A 67 1.20 6.22 2.27
N TYR A 68 -0.04 6.16 2.75
CA TYR A 68 -1.17 6.84 2.11
C TYR A 68 -1.07 8.36 2.18
N GLY A 69 -0.75 8.90 3.35
CA GLY A 69 -0.55 10.35 3.54
C GLY A 69 0.69 10.85 2.79
N THR A 70 1.80 10.10 2.87
CA THR A 70 3.06 10.44 2.21
C THR A 70 2.91 10.44 0.68
N THR A 71 2.18 9.51 0.09
CA THR A 71 1.93 9.48 -1.36
C THR A 71 1.12 10.70 -1.81
N LYS A 72 0.09 11.08 -1.07
CA LYS A 72 -0.68 12.30 -1.38
C LYS A 72 0.17 13.57 -1.24
N ALA A 73 0.99 13.66 -0.21
CA ALA A 73 1.92 14.77 -0.04
C ALA A 73 2.92 14.85 -1.21
N MET A 74 3.44 13.70 -1.66
CA MET A 74 4.32 13.64 -2.83
C MET A 74 3.63 14.15 -4.10
N VAL A 75 2.36 13.82 -4.33
CA VAL A 75 1.59 14.37 -5.46
C VAL A 75 1.49 15.90 -5.36
N ALA A 76 1.26 16.44 -4.15
CA ALA A 76 1.20 17.89 -3.94
C ALA A 76 2.53 18.61 -4.18
N ASP A 77 3.67 17.93 -3.96
CA ASP A 77 4.99 18.52 -4.16
C ASP A 77 5.39 18.60 -5.64
N ILE A 78 4.83 17.71 -6.48
CA ILE A 78 5.19 17.61 -7.91
C ILE A 78 4.41 18.63 -8.77
N VAL A 79 3.22 19.08 -8.30
CA VAL A 79 2.33 19.92 -9.10
C VAL A 79 2.15 21.33 -8.49
N PRO A 80 2.00 22.38 -9.32
CA PRO A 80 1.65 23.72 -8.86
C PRO A 80 0.36 23.72 -8.04
N GLU A 81 0.25 24.63 -7.07
CA GLU A 81 -0.88 24.72 -6.16
C GLU A 81 -2.25 24.79 -6.89
N ALA A 82 -2.32 25.57 -7.97
CA ALA A 82 -3.53 25.72 -8.78
C ALA A 82 -4.01 24.40 -9.43
N LEU A 83 -3.15 23.39 -9.59
CA LEU A 83 -3.46 22.12 -10.25
C LEU A 83 -3.60 20.96 -9.27
N ARG A 84 -3.41 21.17 -7.96
CA ARG A 84 -3.46 20.09 -6.93
C ARG A 84 -4.79 19.35 -6.95
N GLY A 85 -5.92 20.08 -7.09
CA GLY A 85 -7.24 19.44 -7.17
C GLY A 85 -7.35 18.46 -8.34
N THR A 86 -6.92 18.89 -9.53
CA THR A 86 -6.90 18.05 -10.75
C THR A 86 -5.97 16.85 -10.56
N ALA A 87 -4.78 17.07 -10.01
CA ALA A 87 -3.81 15.99 -9.76
C ALA A 87 -4.36 14.92 -8.80
N TYR A 88 -5.00 15.32 -7.70
CA TYR A 88 -5.67 14.38 -6.80
C TYR A 88 -6.84 13.66 -7.46
N GLY A 89 -7.64 14.38 -8.27
CA GLY A 89 -8.71 13.78 -9.04
C GLY A 89 -8.21 12.70 -10.00
N THR A 90 -7.17 13.01 -10.76
CA THR A 90 -6.52 12.07 -11.68
C THR A 90 -5.92 10.89 -10.94
N TYR A 91 -5.19 11.13 -9.85
CA TYR A 91 -4.61 10.07 -9.02
C TYR A 91 -5.68 9.09 -8.51
N ASN A 92 -6.77 9.62 -7.94
CA ASN A 92 -7.86 8.77 -7.42
C ASN A 92 -8.61 8.06 -8.56
N ALA A 93 -8.79 8.69 -9.72
CA ALA A 93 -9.41 8.06 -10.89
C ALA A 93 -8.58 6.89 -11.41
N VAL A 94 -7.25 7.04 -11.52
CA VAL A 94 -6.36 5.96 -11.91
C VAL A 94 -6.41 4.81 -10.91
N LEU A 95 -6.40 5.08 -9.61
CA LEU A 95 -6.54 4.04 -8.58
C LEU A 95 -7.88 3.30 -8.74
N GLY A 96 -9.00 4.02 -8.86
CA GLY A 96 -10.32 3.40 -9.03
C GLY A 96 -10.44 2.53 -10.29
N ILE A 97 -9.81 2.97 -11.40
CA ILE A 97 -9.78 2.17 -12.63
C ILE A 97 -8.95 0.88 -12.43
N LEU A 98 -7.85 0.95 -11.68
CA LEU A 98 -6.98 -0.19 -11.42
C LEU A 98 -7.55 -1.15 -10.38
N ASP A 99 -8.41 -0.70 -9.48
CA ASP A 99 -9.06 -1.52 -8.46
C ASP A 99 -9.94 -2.63 -9.06
N PHE A 100 -10.61 -2.34 -10.20
CA PHE A 100 -11.44 -3.34 -10.88
C PHE A 100 -10.63 -4.53 -11.41
N PRO A 101 -9.60 -4.36 -12.27
CA PRO A 101 -8.79 -5.47 -12.74
C PRO A 101 -8.03 -6.15 -11.59
N ALA A 102 -7.58 -5.40 -10.58
CA ALA A 102 -6.92 -5.98 -9.41
C ALA A 102 -7.85 -6.93 -8.64
N SER A 103 -9.09 -6.52 -8.41
CA SER A 103 -10.11 -7.35 -7.76
C SER A 103 -10.48 -8.57 -8.60
N LEU A 104 -10.57 -8.42 -9.93
CA LEU A 104 -10.84 -9.52 -10.85
C LEU A 104 -9.70 -10.56 -10.81
N ILE A 105 -8.45 -10.12 -10.90
CA ILE A 105 -7.28 -10.99 -10.81
C ILE A 105 -7.26 -11.72 -9.46
N ALA A 106 -7.50 -11.01 -8.37
CA ALA A 106 -7.56 -11.62 -7.04
C ALA A 106 -8.66 -12.68 -6.94
N GLY A 107 -9.85 -12.41 -7.47
CA GLY A 107 -10.95 -13.36 -7.50
C GLY A 107 -10.63 -14.60 -8.35
N LEU A 108 -10.05 -14.41 -9.53
CA LEU A 108 -9.62 -15.51 -10.41
C LEU A 108 -8.53 -16.38 -9.75
N LEU A 109 -7.54 -15.77 -9.12
CA LEU A 109 -6.50 -16.49 -8.40
C LEU A 109 -7.06 -17.29 -7.23
N TRP A 110 -8.08 -16.76 -6.54
CA TRP A 110 -8.69 -17.42 -5.40
C TRP A 110 -9.62 -18.57 -5.81
N GLN A 111 -10.62 -18.28 -6.64
CA GLN A 111 -11.72 -19.20 -6.96
C GLN A 111 -11.60 -19.85 -8.34
N GLY A 112 -10.79 -19.29 -9.24
CA GLY A 112 -10.74 -19.70 -10.63
C GLY A 112 -11.90 -19.17 -11.46
N ALA A 113 -12.11 -19.80 -12.63
CA ALA A 113 -13.23 -19.52 -13.52
C ALA A 113 -13.57 -20.77 -14.36
N GLY A 114 -14.84 -21.04 -14.54
CA GLY A 114 -15.33 -22.20 -15.30
C GLY A 114 -14.85 -23.52 -14.68
N ALA A 115 -14.10 -24.31 -15.44
CA ALA A 115 -13.56 -25.60 -14.98
C ALA A 115 -12.26 -25.45 -14.15
N TRP A 116 -11.63 -24.28 -14.12
CA TRP A 116 -10.44 -24.03 -13.34
C TRP A 116 -10.79 -23.55 -11.92
N GLN A 117 -10.28 -24.24 -10.90
CA GLN A 117 -10.62 -23.99 -9.49
C GLN A 117 -9.71 -22.97 -8.80
N GLY A 118 -8.88 -22.21 -9.58
CA GLY A 118 -7.93 -21.25 -9.01
C GLY A 118 -6.78 -21.92 -8.24
N PHE A 119 -6.03 -21.10 -7.50
CA PHE A 119 -4.90 -21.54 -6.67
C PHE A 119 -5.22 -21.49 -5.16
N GLY A 120 -6.46 -21.11 -4.81
CA GLY A 120 -6.92 -21.02 -3.43
C GLY A 120 -6.67 -19.66 -2.75
N PRO A 121 -7.09 -19.53 -1.48
CA PRO A 121 -7.18 -18.25 -0.77
C PRO A 121 -5.85 -17.53 -0.54
N SER A 122 -4.73 -18.23 -0.51
CA SER A 122 -3.40 -17.63 -0.32
C SER A 122 -2.84 -16.97 -1.59
N ALA A 123 -3.28 -17.41 -2.79
CA ALA A 123 -2.71 -16.99 -4.05
C ALA A 123 -2.78 -15.48 -4.33
N PRO A 124 -3.91 -14.77 -4.12
CA PRO A 124 -3.97 -13.33 -4.33
C PRO A 124 -3.04 -12.57 -3.39
N PHE A 125 -2.80 -13.07 -2.19
CA PHE A 125 -1.86 -12.45 -1.24
C PHE A 125 -0.41 -12.63 -1.67
N PHE A 126 0.00 -13.81 -2.15
CA PHE A 126 1.33 -13.99 -2.74
C PHE A 126 1.53 -13.09 -3.95
N PHE A 127 0.55 -13.01 -4.83
CA PHE A 127 0.59 -12.14 -6.00
C PHE A 127 0.74 -10.66 -5.59
N GLY A 128 -0.06 -10.20 -4.64
CA GLY A 128 0.02 -8.83 -4.10
C GLY A 128 1.38 -8.53 -3.45
N ALA A 129 1.97 -9.49 -2.72
CA ALA A 129 3.30 -9.34 -2.13
C ALA A 129 4.39 -9.17 -3.22
N VAL A 130 4.33 -9.97 -4.28
CA VAL A 130 5.27 -9.86 -5.42
C VAL A 130 5.13 -8.50 -6.12
N LEU A 131 3.90 -8.04 -6.37
CA LEU A 131 3.65 -6.73 -6.96
C LEU A 131 4.18 -5.59 -6.08
N ALA A 132 3.98 -5.67 -4.76
CA ALA A 132 4.48 -4.66 -3.83
C ALA A 132 6.02 -4.60 -3.80
N LEU A 133 6.68 -5.76 -3.83
CA LEU A 133 8.14 -5.83 -3.95
C LEU A 133 8.63 -5.25 -5.28
N ALA A 134 7.98 -5.61 -6.39
CA ALA A 134 8.30 -5.06 -7.70
C ALA A 134 8.13 -3.53 -7.74
N ALA A 135 7.04 -3.02 -7.17
CA ALA A 135 6.80 -1.59 -7.05
C ALA A 135 7.85 -0.88 -6.19
N ALA A 136 8.24 -1.48 -5.05
CA ALA A 136 9.30 -0.94 -4.18
C ALA A 136 10.65 -0.86 -4.92
N VAL A 137 11.02 -1.92 -5.64
CA VAL A 137 12.24 -1.97 -6.45
C VAL A 137 12.19 -0.94 -7.58
N LEU A 138 11.08 -0.90 -8.33
CA LEU A 138 10.91 0.05 -9.44
C LEU A 138 11.03 1.50 -8.95
N MET A 139 10.35 1.84 -7.86
CA MET A 139 10.44 3.17 -7.24
C MET A 139 11.87 3.49 -6.82
N ALA A 140 12.58 2.52 -6.24
CA ALA A 140 13.96 2.68 -5.81
C ALA A 140 14.95 2.85 -6.98
N LEU A 141 14.64 2.33 -8.15
CA LEU A 141 15.50 2.44 -9.35
C LEU A 141 15.19 3.69 -10.17
N VAL A 142 13.90 4.04 -10.31
CA VAL A 142 13.47 5.09 -11.24
C VAL A 142 13.48 6.47 -10.60
N MET A 143 13.12 6.58 -9.34
CA MET A 143 13.11 7.88 -8.66
C MET A 143 14.47 8.26 -8.10
N PRO A 144 15.00 9.46 -8.46
CA PRO A 144 16.24 9.96 -7.86
C PRO A 144 16.09 10.10 -6.34
N ALA A 145 17.20 9.91 -5.62
CA ALA A 145 17.22 10.18 -4.19
C ALA A 145 16.99 11.69 -3.96
N GLU A 146 16.05 12.03 -3.09
CA GLU A 146 15.87 13.42 -2.67
C GLU A 146 17.15 13.94 -2.00
N PRO A 147 17.58 15.21 -2.30
CA PRO A 147 18.65 15.83 -1.53
C PRO A 147 18.29 15.81 -0.05
N ARG A 148 19.25 15.47 0.81
CA ARG A 148 19.03 15.55 2.27
C ARG A 148 18.73 17.01 2.61
N PRO A 149 17.66 17.29 3.38
CA PRO A 149 17.49 18.62 3.94
C PRO A 149 18.72 18.96 4.79
N ALA A 150 19.24 20.16 4.56
CA ALA A 150 20.41 20.69 5.28
C ALA A 150 20.07 20.93 6.75
#